data_6164764d0bece841126f55fd4c2a1277
#
_entry.id   6164764d0bece841126f55fd4c2a1277
#
_cell.length_a   1.000
_cell.length_b   1.000
_cell.length_c   1.000
_cell.angle_alpha   90.00
_cell.angle_beta   90.00
_cell.angle_gamma   90.00
#
_symmetry.space_group_name_H-M   'P 1'
#
loop_
_entity.id
_entity.type
_entity.pdbx_description
1 polymer ?
#
loop_
_entity_poly.entity_id
_entity_poly.type
_entity_poly.pdbx_seq_one_letter_code
_entity_poly.pdbx_strand_id
1 'polypeptide(L)'
;MYDTEAYMKILKNTLSSRRFYHSLCVSQSAKKLAERYNQDVEKAEIAGLLHDITKETGKAAQLEIIKYAGVELHPFDKRGDKFLHQASGSAMAKILGIEDEEILDAIRYHTTGKANMTMLEQIIYLADFISADRDY
;
A
#
# COMPACT_ATOMS: atom_id res chain seq x y z
N MET A 1 6.78 14.64 -7.49
CA MET A 1 5.44 14.56 -8.09
C MET A 1 5.23 13.18 -8.70
N TYR A 2 4.04 12.59 -8.47
CA TYR A 2 3.74 11.22 -8.89
C TYR A 2 2.69 11.22 -9.98
N ASP A 3 2.82 10.31 -10.93
CA ASP A 3 1.85 10.15 -12.02
C ASP A 3 0.70 9.24 -11.56
N THR A 4 -0.28 9.84 -10.89
CA THR A 4 -1.43 9.12 -10.33
C THR A 4 -2.22 8.38 -11.42
N GLU A 5 -2.37 8.98 -12.61
CA GLU A 5 -3.11 8.34 -13.70
C GLU A 5 -2.41 7.06 -14.19
N ALA A 6 -1.08 7.08 -14.28
CA ALA A 6 -0.32 5.91 -14.68
C ALA A 6 -0.48 4.79 -13.65
N TYR A 7 -0.42 5.10 -12.37
CA TYR A 7 -0.63 4.12 -11.32
C TYR A 7 -2.05 3.55 -11.31
N MET A 8 -3.05 4.40 -11.50
CA MET A 8 -4.45 3.94 -11.62
C MET A 8 -4.63 2.96 -12.77
N LYS A 9 -4.00 3.25 -13.92
CA LYS A 9 -4.06 2.37 -15.07
C LYS A 9 -3.44 1.00 -14.78
N ILE A 10 -2.29 0.98 -14.11
CA ILE A 10 -1.64 -0.25 -13.70
C ILE A 10 -2.54 -1.05 -12.76
N LEU A 11 -3.12 -0.39 -11.76
CA LEU A 11 -4.00 -1.04 -10.80
C LEU A 11 -5.24 -1.62 -11.47
N LYS A 12 -5.85 -0.86 -12.38
CA LYS A 12 -7.04 -1.30 -13.10
C LYS A 12 -6.78 -2.57 -13.92
N ASN A 13 -5.56 -2.71 -14.47
CA ASN A 13 -5.17 -3.88 -15.23
C ASN A 13 -4.67 -5.04 -14.36
N THR A 14 -4.37 -4.78 -13.10
CA THR A 14 -3.77 -5.76 -12.18
C THR A 14 -4.79 -6.34 -11.20
N LEU A 15 -5.70 -5.51 -10.72
CA LEU A 15 -6.64 -5.88 -9.64
C LEU A 15 -8.04 -6.14 -10.19
N SER A 16 -8.81 -6.95 -9.46
CA SER A 16 -10.25 -7.07 -9.70
C SER A 16 -10.92 -5.72 -9.51
N SER A 17 -12.11 -5.55 -10.08
CA SER A 17 -12.88 -4.30 -9.94
C SER A 17 -13.12 -3.95 -8.48
N ARG A 18 -13.42 -4.95 -7.65
CA ARG A 18 -13.67 -4.76 -6.22
C ARG A 18 -12.42 -4.25 -5.51
N ARG A 19 -11.26 -4.85 -5.77
CA ARG A 19 -10.01 -4.47 -5.12
C ARG A 19 -9.52 -3.11 -5.62
N PHE A 20 -9.71 -2.84 -6.89
CA PHE A 20 -9.40 -1.52 -7.45
C PHE A 20 -10.23 -0.43 -6.76
N TYR A 21 -11.54 -0.67 -6.63
CA TYR A 21 -12.43 0.28 -5.94
C TYR A 21 -12.00 0.49 -4.48
N HIS A 22 -11.63 -0.58 -3.79
CA HIS A 22 -11.10 -0.48 -2.42
C HIS A 22 -9.88 0.44 -2.38
N SER A 23 -8.94 0.26 -3.30
CA SER A 23 -7.72 1.09 -3.36
C SER A 23 -8.05 2.56 -3.60
N LEU A 24 -9.05 2.86 -4.44
CA LEU A 24 -9.50 4.23 -4.64
C LEU A 24 -10.08 4.81 -3.35
N CYS A 25 -10.90 4.03 -2.63
CA CYS A 25 -11.51 4.47 -1.38
C CYS A 25 -10.43 4.73 -0.30
N VAL A 26 -9.44 3.86 -0.20
CA VAL A 26 -8.35 4.04 0.75
C VAL A 26 -7.53 5.29 0.41
N SER A 27 -7.25 5.50 -0.86
CA SER A 27 -6.55 6.69 -1.32
C SER A 27 -7.29 7.97 -0.92
N GLN A 28 -8.61 8.01 -1.10
CA GLN A 28 -9.41 9.17 -0.73
C GLN A 28 -9.45 9.39 0.79
N SER A 29 -9.61 8.33 1.56
CA SER A 29 -9.59 8.41 3.02
C SER A 29 -8.22 8.88 3.52
N ALA A 30 -7.15 8.39 2.92
CA ALA A 30 -5.79 8.81 3.27
C ALA A 30 -5.56 10.29 2.99
N LYS A 31 -6.06 10.80 1.87
CA LYS A 31 -5.98 12.22 1.54
C LYS A 31 -6.67 13.08 2.60
N LYS A 32 -7.89 12.70 3.00
CA LYS A 32 -8.64 13.43 4.01
C LYS A 32 -7.94 13.43 5.35
N LEU A 33 -7.39 12.30 5.76
CA LEU A 33 -6.63 12.20 7.00
C LEU A 33 -5.36 13.06 6.95
N ALA A 34 -4.65 13.06 5.82
CA ALA A 34 -3.46 13.87 5.65
C ALA A 34 -3.79 15.37 5.75
N GLU A 35 -4.88 15.81 5.13
CA GLU A 35 -5.36 17.20 5.23
C GLU A 35 -5.66 17.56 6.69
N ARG A 36 -6.39 16.69 7.38
CA ARG A 36 -6.79 16.92 8.77
C ARG A 36 -5.59 17.02 9.72
N TYR A 37 -4.58 16.20 9.51
CA TYR A 37 -3.40 16.15 10.39
C TYR A 37 -2.18 16.86 9.84
N ASN A 38 -2.36 17.70 8.83
CA ASN A 38 -1.31 18.55 8.28
C ASN A 38 -0.11 17.76 7.73
N GLN A 39 -0.40 16.65 7.08
CA GLN A 39 0.61 15.79 6.47
C GLN A 39 0.61 15.97 4.95
N ASP A 40 1.58 15.37 4.28
CA ASP A 40 1.71 15.45 2.82
C ASP A 40 0.59 14.66 2.14
N VAL A 41 -0.33 15.39 1.51
CA VAL A 41 -1.53 14.83 0.88
C VAL A 41 -1.16 13.94 -0.31
N GLU A 42 -0.18 14.34 -1.11
CA GLU A 42 0.25 13.54 -2.27
C GLU A 42 0.85 12.21 -1.85
N LYS A 43 1.71 12.20 -0.84
CA LYS A 43 2.28 10.95 -0.31
C LYS A 43 1.19 10.01 0.21
N ALA A 44 0.22 10.56 0.92
CA ALA A 44 -0.89 9.77 1.46
C ALA A 44 -1.74 9.18 0.34
N GLU A 45 -2.03 9.96 -0.68
CA GLU A 45 -2.79 9.50 -1.84
C GLU A 45 -2.10 8.31 -2.52
N ILE A 46 -0.81 8.46 -2.82
CA ILE A 46 -0.04 7.45 -3.53
C ILE A 46 0.13 6.19 -2.68
N ALA A 47 0.46 6.33 -1.40
CA ALA A 47 0.60 5.16 -0.53
C ALA A 47 -0.73 4.40 -0.41
N GLY A 48 -1.83 5.11 -0.25
CA GLY A 48 -3.16 4.49 -0.18
C GLY A 48 -3.52 3.79 -1.49
N LEU A 49 -3.20 4.42 -2.61
CA LEU A 49 -3.50 3.87 -3.93
C LEU A 49 -2.75 2.56 -4.19
N LEU A 50 -1.49 2.48 -3.78
CA LEU A 50 -0.61 1.35 -4.07
C LEU A 50 -0.57 0.28 -2.98
N HIS A 51 -1.19 0.51 -1.82
CA HIS A 51 -1.00 -0.37 -0.66
C HIS A 51 -1.36 -1.84 -0.92
N ASP A 52 -2.34 -2.10 -1.77
CA ASP A 52 -2.86 -3.45 -2.06
C ASP A 52 -2.52 -3.95 -3.47
N ILE A 53 -1.56 -3.33 -4.13
CA ILE A 53 -1.26 -3.64 -5.54
C ILE A 53 -0.98 -5.12 -5.79
N THR A 54 -0.44 -5.84 -4.82
CA THR A 54 -0.13 -7.27 -4.94
C THR A 54 -1.09 -8.17 -4.17
N LYS A 55 -2.19 -7.62 -3.66
CA LYS A 55 -3.15 -8.37 -2.83
C LYS A 55 -3.67 -9.64 -3.49
N GLU A 56 -3.89 -9.57 -4.80
CA GLU A 56 -4.43 -10.68 -5.58
C GLU A 56 -3.36 -11.41 -6.41
N THR A 57 -2.09 -11.08 -6.18
CA THR A 57 -0.97 -11.73 -6.84
C THR A 57 -0.67 -13.06 -6.13
N GLY A 58 -0.40 -14.12 -6.89
CA GLY A 58 -0.05 -15.41 -6.32
C GLY A 58 1.23 -15.38 -5.49
N LYS A 59 1.35 -16.28 -4.52
CA LYS A 59 2.46 -16.31 -3.59
C LYS A 59 3.83 -16.39 -4.27
N ALA A 60 3.98 -17.26 -5.25
CA ALA A 60 5.26 -17.42 -5.95
C ALA A 60 5.68 -16.12 -6.64
N ALA A 61 4.74 -15.44 -7.30
CA ALA A 61 5.01 -14.16 -7.95
C ALA A 61 5.34 -13.07 -6.94
N GLN A 62 4.65 -13.05 -5.81
CA GLN A 62 4.97 -12.11 -4.72
C GLN A 62 6.40 -12.29 -4.22
N LEU A 63 6.84 -13.52 -4.03
CA LEU A 63 8.21 -13.82 -3.57
C LEU A 63 9.25 -13.38 -4.61
N GLU A 64 8.98 -13.56 -5.90
CA GLU A 64 9.86 -13.08 -6.97
C GLU A 64 9.97 -11.56 -6.97
N ILE A 65 8.85 -10.86 -6.79
CA ILE A 65 8.81 -9.39 -6.71
C ILE A 65 9.66 -8.91 -5.53
N ILE A 66 9.50 -9.52 -4.37
CA ILE A 66 10.24 -9.18 -3.16
C ILE A 66 11.75 -9.37 -3.37
N LYS A 67 12.11 -10.50 -3.95
CA LYS A 67 13.51 -10.82 -4.24
C LYS A 67 14.14 -9.82 -5.23
N TYR A 68 13.42 -9.52 -6.30
CA TYR A 68 13.88 -8.58 -7.32
C TYR A 68 14.13 -7.19 -6.74
N ALA A 69 13.23 -6.71 -5.89
CA ALA A 69 13.36 -5.38 -5.28
C ALA A 69 14.34 -5.35 -4.11
N GLY A 70 14.79 -6.50 -3.62
CA GLY A 70 15.70 -6.58 -2.48
C GLY A 70 15.05 -6.21 -1.15
N VAL A 71 13.75 -6.43 -1.02
CA VAL A 71 13.03 -6.15 0.24
C VAL A 71 13.25 -7.30 1.22
N GLU A 72 13.59 -6.94 2.46
CA GLU A 72 13.82 -7.92 3.51
C GLU A 72 12.49 -8.42 4.07
N LEU A 73 12.39 -9.75 4.24
CA LEU A 73 11.24 -10.38 4.88
C LEU A 73 11.47 -10.52 6.38
N HIS A 74 10.44 -10.20 7.15
CA HIS A 74 10.41 -10.46 8.59
C HIS A 74 9.68 -11.78 8.85
N PRO A 75 9.89 -12.42 10.03
CA PRO A 75 9.21 -13.70 10.33
C PRO A 75 7.70 -13.63 10.19
N PHE A 76 7.06 -12.54 10.56
CA PHE A 76 5.60 -12.42 10.48
C PHE A 76 5.08 -12.40 9.04
N ASP A 77 5.87 -11.96 8.08
CA ASP A 77 5.47 -11.95 6.66
C ASP A 77 5.16 -13.36 6.15
N LYS A 78 5.79 -14.36 6.75
CA LYS A 78 5.67 -15.77 6.33
C LYS A 78 4.50 -16.49 6.98
N ARG A 79 3.76 -15.82 7.86
CA ARG A 79 2.66 -16.44 8.62
C ARG A 79 1.37 -16.63 7.83
N GLY A 80 1.28 -16.07 6.63
CA GLY A 80 0.12 -16.22 5.78
C GLY A 80 0.08 -15.18 4.68
N ASP A 81 -0.76 -15.44 3.69
CA ASP A 81 -0.85 -14.60 2.50
C ASP A 81 -1.27 -13.16 2.82
N LYS A 82 -2.09 -12.99 3.84
CA LYS A 82 -2.55 -11.65 4.24
C LYS A 82 -1.42 -10.75 4.76
N PHE A 83 -0.30 -11.33 5.16
CA PHE A 83 0.86 -10.56 5.62
C PHE A 83 1.88 -10.35 4.51
N LEU A 84 2.01 -11.32 3.62
CA LEU A 84 3.02 -11.26 2.57
C LEU A 84 2.79 -10.11 1.60
N HIS A 85 1.54 -9.77 1.30
CA HIS A 85 1.23 -8.75 0.30
C HIS A 85 1.68 -7.33 0.73
N GLN A 86 1.88 -7.06 2.02
CA GLN A 86 2.42 -5.77 2.43
C GLN A 86 3.90 -5.65 2.05
N ALA A 87 4.65 -6.75 2.15
CA ALA A 87 6.05 -6.77 1.72
C ALA A 87 6.16 -6.69 0.19
N SER A 88 5.39 -7.51 -0.53
CA SER A 88 5.42 -7.51 -1.99
C SER A 88 4.81 -6.22 -2.57
N GLY A 89 3.84 -5.61 -1.89
CA GLY A 89 3.27 -4.33 -2.30
C GLY A 89 4.31 -3.21 -2.24
N SER A 90 5.06 -3.15 -1.14
CA SER A 90 6.17 -2.20 -1.01
C SER A 90 7.25 -2.45 -2.06
N ALA A 91 7.58 -3.72 -2.29
CA ALA A 91 8.54 -4.11 -3.32
C ALA A 91 8.08 -3.68 -4.72
N MET A 92 6.81 -3.90 -5.05
CA MET A 92 6.27 -3.48 -6.34
C MET A 92 6.29 -1.96 -6.50
N ALA A 93 5.93 -1.22 -5.45
CA ALA A 93 5.99 0.24 -5.48
C ALA A 93 7.42 0.71 -5.77
N LYS A 94 8.42 0.07 -5.17
CA LYS A 94 9.83 0.37 -5.43
C LYS A 94 10.20 0.11 -6.89
N ILE A 95 9.75 -1.02 -7.45
CA ILE A 95 9.96 -1.36 -8.87
C ILE A 95 9.31 -0.32 -9.78
N LEU A 96 8.15 0.22 -9.40
CA LEU A 96 7.45 1.25 -10.16
C LEU A 96 8.07 2.64 -10.03
N GLY A 97 9.15 2.77 -9.28
CA GLY A 97 9.91 4.02 -9.20
C GLY A 97 9.71 4.82 -7.94
N ILE A 98 8.98 4.31 -6.96
CA ILE A 98 8.84 5.02 -5.67
C ILE A 98 10.15 4.88 -4.90
N GLU A 99 10.79 6.01 -4.60
CA GLU A 99 12.04 6.05 -3.84
C GLU A 99 11.84 6.58 -2.42
N ASP A 100 10.70 7.21 -2.15
CA ASP A 100 10.39 7.80 -0.84
C ASP A 100 10.15 6.70 0.19
N GLU A 101 11.07 6.60 1.15
CA GLU A 101 11.01 5.57 2.20
C GLU A 101 9.75 5.69 3.05
N GLU A 102 9.21 6.88 3.25
CA GLU A 102 7.97 7.05 4.01
C GLU A 102 6.79 6.36 3.31
N ILE A 103 6.71 6.50 1.99
CA ILE A 103 5.67 5.83 1.20
C ILE A 103 5.89 4.32 1.22
N LEU A 104 7.11 3.88 0.98
CA LEU A 104 7.44 2.46 0.96
C LEU A 104 7.13 1.79 2.30
N ASP A 105 7.47 2.44 3.40
CA ASP A 105 7.21 1.91 4.74
C ASP A 105 5.72 1.92 5.09
N ALA A 106 4.98 2.93 4.63
CA ALA A 106 3.53 2.96 4.84
C ALA A 106 2.85 1.76 4.19
N ILE A 107 3.29 1.38 2.98
CA ILE A 107 2.80 0.18 2.31
C ILE A 107 3.32 -1.08 3.02
N ARG A 108 4.59 -1.10 3.39
CA ARG A 108 5.28 -2.24 4.00
C ARG A 108 4.61 -2.73 5.28
N TYR A 109 4.04 -1.82 6.04
CA TYR A 109 3.50 -2.13 7.36
C TYR A 109 1.99 -1.88 7.48
N HIS A 110 1.28 -1.78 6.36
CA HIS A 110 -0.13 -1.38 6.40
C HIS A 110 -1.06 -2.42 7.05
N THR A 111 -0.68 -3.70 7.04
CA THR A 111 -1.49 -4.77 7.64
C THR A 111 -1.14 -5.00 9.11
N THR A 112 0.15 -5.06 9.42
CA THR A 112 0.62 -5.41 10.77
C THR A 112 0.86 -4.21 11.66
N GLY A 113 1.15 -3.04 11.06
CA GLY A 113 1.74 -1.96 11.83
C GLY A 113 3.16 -2.30 12.25
N LYS A 114 3.75 -1.47 13.04
CA LYS A 114 5.06 -1.67 13.67
C LYS A 114 5.20 -0.75 14.89
N ALA A 115 6.28 -0.92 15.65
CA ALA A 115 6.59 0.01 16.74
C ALA A 115 6.99 1.38 16.17
N ASN A 116 6.60 2.44 16.84
CA ASN A 116 6.99 3.82 16.50
C ASN A 116 6.60 4.21 15.06
N MET A 117 5.35 3.95 14.69
CA MET A 117 4.85 4.28 13.35
C MET A 117 4.94 5.78 13.08
N THR A 118 5.39 6.14 11.89
CA THR A 118 5.31 7.52 11.40
C THR A 118 3.85 7.93 11.23
N MET A 119 3.60 9.22 11.09
CA MET A 119 2.24 9.69 10.87
C MET A 119 1.66 9.12 9.55
N LEU A 120 2.47 9.05 8.49
CA LEU A 120 2.00 8.49 7.23
C LEU A 120 1.64 7.00 7.36
N GLU A 121 2.45 6.23 8.09
CA GLU A 121 2.14 4.83 8.36
C GLU A 121 0.82 4.67 9.11
N GLN A 122 0.58 5.52 10.10
CA GLN A 122 -0.68 5.54 10.85
C GLN A 122 -1.87 5.91 9.95
N ILE A 123 -1.69 6.90 9.08
CA ILE A 123 -2.73 7.34 8.16
C ILE A 123 -3.14 6.20 7.22
N ILE A 124 -2.19 5.49 6.64
CA ILE A 124 -2.51 4.40 5.71
C ILE A 124 -3.18 3.23 6.45
N TYR A 125 -2.67 2.88 7.61
CA TYR A 125 -3.27 1.83 8.45
C TYR A 125 -4.73 2.15 8.77
N LEU A 126 -4.99 3.37 9.22
CA LEU A 126 -6.34 3.81 9.57
C LEU A 126 -7.23 3.96 8.34
N ALA A 127 -6.72 4.53 7.25
CA ALA A 127 -7.48 4.72 6.01
C ALA A 127 -7.99 3.38 5.46
N ASP A 128 -7.16 2.35 5.49
CA ASP A 128 -7.55 1.00 5.09
C ASP A 128 -8.69 0.46 5.96
N PHE A 129 -8.66 0.75 7.24
CA PHE A 129 -9.66 0.29 8.21
C PHE A 129 -11.00 1.00 8.02
N ILE A 130 -11.01 2.31 7.74
CA ILE A 130 -12.22 3.14 7.71
C ILE A 130 -12.72 3.48 6.30
N SER A 131 -12.12 2.92 5.25
CA SER A 131 -12.46 3.29 3.87
C SER A 131 -13.96 3.10 3.56
N ALA A 132 -14.46 3.91 2.64
CA ALA A 132 -15.89 3.99 2.34
C ALA A 132 -16.51 2.68 1.83
N ASP A 133 -15.70 1.79 1.27
CA ASP A 133 -16.15 0.49 0.77
C ASP A 133 -16.33 -0.57 1.87
N ARG A 134 -15.85 -0.28 3.10
CA ARG A 134 -15.99 -1.22 4.21
C ARG A 134 -17.43 -1.28 4.72
N ASP A 135 -17.89 -2.47 4.96
CA ASP A 135 -19.25 -2.74 5.48
C ASP A 135 -19.09 -3.38 6.86
N TYR A 136 -19.11 -2.55 7.87
CA TYR A 136 -19.01 -2.98 9.26
C TYR A 136 -20.34 -3.07 9.94
#